data_20f58da087eb3a45193834c46dcfcd2b
#
_entry.id   20f58da087eb3a45193834c46dcfcd2b
#
_cell.length_a   1.000
_cell.length_b   1.000
_cell.length_c   1.000
_cell.angle_alpha   90.00
_cell.angle_beta   90.00
_cell.angle_gamma   90.00
#
_symmetry.space_group_name_H-M   'P 1'
#
loop_
_entity.id
_entity.type
_entity.pdbx_description
1 polymer ?
#
loop_
_entity_poly.entity_id
_entity_poly.type
_entity_poly.pdbx_seq_one_letter_code
_entity_poly.pdbx_strand_id
1 'polypeptide(L)'
;ESVEMPTPKDHEVLLKVEASPINPSDLGLLISFAADLSSLSTEGSGDDKVTTMNILPALHKTMAARFDKSMKVGNEGGGVVVDAGEAGKGLIGKTVGVAGGAMYSEYRCVPVDSCLVMNDGTSPKEAASSFVNPLTALGFTETMKMENHTAMIHTAAASNLGQMLVKICKADDIPL
;
A
#
# COMPACT_ATOMS: atom_id res chain seq x y z
N GLU A 1 2.61 16.24 7.76
CA GLU A 1 1.47 17.18 7.75
C GLU A 1 0.46 16.74 8.80
N SER A 2 0.07 17.65 9.72
CA SER A 2 -0.98 17.38 10.71
C SER A 2 -2.32 17.83 10.14
N VAL A 3 -3.34 16.98 10.26
CA VAL A 3 -4.71 17.22 9.81
C VAL A 3 -5.70 16.90 10.93
N GLU A 4 -6.94 17.40 10.83
CA GLU A 4 -7.99 17.02 11.75
C GLU A 4 -8.26 15.51 11.68
N MET A 5 -8.62 14.92 12.85
CA MET A 5 -9.03 13.53 12.92
C MET A 5 -10.26 13.31 12.01
N PRO A 6 -10.18 12.42 11.01
CA PRO A 6 -11.32 12.19 10.14
C PRO A 6 -12.45 11.44 10.86
N THR A 7 -13.68 11.76 10.48
CA THR A 7 -14.89 11.09 10.98
C THR A 7 -15.44 10.15 9.91
N PRO A 8 -15.69 8.87 10.21
CA PRO A 8 -16.19 7.92 9.23
C PRO A 8 -17.65 8.24 8.85
N LYS A 9 -17.96 8.15 7.54
CA LYS A 9 -19.32 8.18 7.02
C LYS A 9 -20.02 6.83 7.27
N ASP A 10 -21.32 6.77 7.00
CA ASP A 10 -22.15 5.57 7.25
C ASP A 10 -21.56 4.27 6.69
N HIS A 11 -20.88 4.33 5.54
CA HIS A 11 -20.27 3.18 4.85
C HIS A 11 -18.75 3.05 5.06
N GLU A 12 -18.19 3.82 5.99
CA GLU A 12 -16.76 3.86 6.28
C GLU A 12 -16.44 3.37 7.69
N VAL A 13 -15.21 2.97 7.88
CA VAL A 13 -14.60 2.76 9.19
C VAL A 13 -13.45 3.74 9.40
N LEU A 14 -13.17 4.09 10.63
CA LEU A 14 -11.95 4.79 11.03
C LEU A 14 -10.90 3.75 11.42
N LEU A 15 -9.87 3.65 10.60
CA LEU A 15 -8.74 2.77 10.82
C LEU A 15 -7.62 3.52 11.53
N LYS A 16 -7.16 3.01 12.67
CA LYS A 16 -5.86 3.35 13.22
C LYS A 16 -4.81 2.51 12.51
N VAL A 17 -4.05 3.13 11.62
CA VAL A 17 -3.01 2.45 10.85
C VAL A 17 -1.81 2.23 11.75
N GLU A 18 -1.33 1.00 11.86
CA GLU A 18 -0.19 0.65 12.71
C GLU A 18 1.04 0.20 11.90
N ALA A 19 0.82 -0.23 10.66
CA ALA A 19 1.90 -0.61 9.76
C ALA A 19 1.52 -0.40 8.30
N SER A 20 2.50 -0.02 7.49
CA SER A 20 2.42 0.03 6.02
C SER A 20 3.75 -0.44 5.45
N PRO A 21 3.77 -1.34 4.46
CA PRO A 21 5.00 -1.75 3.80
C PRO A 21 5.49 -0.65 2.86
N ILE A 22 6.77 -0.71 2.50
CA ILE A 22 7.35 0.10 1.43
C ILE A 22 7.50 -0.78 0.21
N ASN A 23 6.57 -0.68 -0.72
CA ASN A 23 6.66 -1.34 -2.01
C ASN A 23 7.47 -0.47 -3.00
N PRO A 24 8.06 -1.04 -4.06
CA PRO A 24 8.73 -0.25 -5.10
C PRO A 24 7.84 0.84 -5.72
N SER A 25 6.54 0.59 -5.84
CA SER A 25 5.55 1.57 -6.31
C SER A 25 5.34 2.75 -5.35
N ASP A 26 5.53 2.54 -4.04
CA ASP A 26 5.49 3.63 -3.05
C ASP A 26 6.64 4.61 -3.24
N LEU A 27 7.83 4.13 -3.62
CA LEU A 27 8.98 4.99 -3.92
C LEU A 27 8.69 5.93 -5.08
N GLY A 28 7.94 5.48 -6.08
CA GLY A 28 7.47 6.33 -7.19
C GLY A 28 6.53 7.44 -6.74
N LEU A 29 5.78 7.24 -5.67
CA LEU A 29 4.90 8.25 -5.06
C LEU A 29 5.67 9.17 -4.10
N LEU A 30 6.53 8.62 -3.26
CA LEU A 30 7.29 9.34 -2.23
C LEU A 30 8.37 10.24 -2.82
N ILE A 31 9.21 9.66 -3.68
CA ILE A 31 10.43 10.33 -4.18
C ILE A 31 10.19 10.85 -5.59
N SER A 32 9.26 10.21 -6.33
CA SER A 32 9.05 10.40 -7.78
C SER A 32 10.23 9.90 -8.63
N PHE A 33 9.94 9.26 -9.75
CA PHE A 33 10.95 8.94 -10.77
C PHE A 33 11.54 10.19 -11.44
N ALA A 34 10.95 11.35 -11.19
CA ALA A 34 11.38 12.63 -11.71
C ALA A 34 12.31 13.40 -10.76
N ALA A 35 12.59 12.85 -9.56
CA ALA A 35 13.43 13.51 -8.58
C ALA A 35 14.91 13.46 -8.99
N ASP A 36 15.57 14.61 -8.86
CA ASP A 36 17.01 14.70 -8.94
C ASP A 36 17.62 14.40 -7.57
N LEU A 37 18.06 13.17 -7.38
CA LEU A 37 18.64 12.71 -6.12
C LEU A 37 19.93 13.47 -5.75
N SER A 38 20.63 14.08 -6.71
CA SER A 38 21.81 14.88 -6.45
C SER A 38 21.50 16.19 -5.74
N SER A 39 20.26 16.66 -5.83
CA SER A 39 19.74 17.87 -5.20
C SER A 39 19.14 17.65 -3.81
N LEU A 40 19.20 16.42 -3.28
CA LEU A 40 18.60 16.08 -2.01
C LEU A 40 19.16 16.93 -0.88
N SER A 41 18.27 17.60 -0.18
CA SER A 41 18.58 18.35 1.05
C SER A 41 17.59 17.96 2.14
N THR A 42 18.04 18.01 3.40
CA THR A 42 17.19 17.71 4.54
C THR A 42 17.40 18.77 5.61
N GLU A 43 16.30 19.34 6.06
CA GLU A 43 16.25 20.34 7.12
C GLU A 43 15.39 19.85 8.28
N GLY A 44 15.56 20.46 9.46
CA GLY A 44 14.85 20.07 10.67
C GLY A 44 15.45 18.84 11.38
N SER A 45 14.80 18.39 12.43
CA SER A 45 15.22 17.24 13.25
C SER A 45 14.02 16.52 13.81
N GLY A 46 14.17 15.22 14.13
CA GLY A 46 13.07 14.40 14.63
C GLY A 46 11.90 14.35 13.68
N ASP A 47 10.70 14.59 14.17
CA ASP A 47 9.45 14.52 13.41
C ASP A 47 9.22 15.75 12.50
N ASP A 48 9.98 16.85 12.72
CA ASP A 48 9.95 18.05 11.88
C ASP A 48 10.92 18.01 10.70
N LYS A 49 11.46 16.84 10.42
CA LYS A 49 12.43 16.63 9.34
C LYS A 49 11.76 16.73 7.98
N VAL A 50 12.22 17.66 7.14
CA VAL A 50 11.76 17.86 5.78
C VAL A 50 12.87 17.54 4.79
N THR A 51 12.59 16.66 3.85
CA THR A 51 13.51 16.33 2.74
C THR A 51 12.97 16.92 1.45
N THR A 52 13.82 17.68 0.76
CA THR A 52 13.49 18.37 -0.49
C THR A 52 14.39 17.88 -1.63
N MET A 53 13.83 17.76 -2.81
CA MET A 53 14.55 17.40 -4.04
C MET A 53 13.97 18.21 -5.22
N ASN A 54 14.83 18.58 -6.16
CA ASN A 54 14.40 19.19 -7.41
C ASN A 54 13.79 18.14 -8.33
N ILE A 55 12.87 18.58 -9.20
CA ILE A 55 12.37 17.75 -10.30
C ILE A 55 13.30 17.95 -11.51
N LEU A 56 13.70 16.84 -12.16
CA LEU A 56 14.50 16.85 -13.36
C LEU A 56 13.80 17.71 -14.45
N PRO A 57 14.46 18.73 -15.03
CA PRO A 57 13.84 19.64 -15.98
C PRO A 57 13.17 18.94 -17.18
N ALA A 58 13.77 17.86 -17.65
CA ALA A 58 13.20 17.04 -18.74
C ALA A 58 11.83 16.43 -18.42
N LEU A 59 11.50 16.28 -17.14
CA LEU A 59 10.26 15.65 -16.67
C LEU A 59 9.22 16.65 -16.14
N HIS A 60 9.52 17.96 -16.14
CA HIS A 60 8.60 18.99 -15.67
C HIS A 60 7.24 18.92 -16.36
N LYS A 61 7.21 18.76 -17.69
CA LYS A 61 5.96 18.66 -18.45
C LYS A 61 5.13 17.43 -18.03
N THR A 62 5.77 16.31 -17.80
CA THR A 62 5.10 15.06 -17.38
C THR A 62 4.55 15.17 -15.97
N MET A 63 5.26 15.90 -15.09
CA MET A 63 4.90 16.05 -13.68
C MET A 63 3.97 17.24 -13.41
N ALA A 64 3.71 18.11 -14.39
CA ALA A 64 2.99 19.37 -14.21
C ALA A 64 1.62 19.20 -13.51
N ALA A 65 0.89 18.12 -13.77
CA ALA A 65 -0.40 17.85 -13.13
C ALA A 65 -0.30 17.58 -11.62
N ARG A 66 0.91 17.35 -11.11
CA ARG A 66 1.19 17.05 -9.68
C ARG A 66 1.77 18.24 -8.92
N PHE A 67 2.15 19.32 -9.62
CA PHE A 67 2.71 20.51 -8.97
C PHE A 67 1.68 21.19 -8.07
N ASP A 68 2.16 21.78 -7.00
CA ASP A 68 1.38 22.51 -5.99
C ASP A 68 0.27 21.67 -5.34
N LYS A 69 0.45 20.33 -5.34
CA LYS A 69 -0.50 19.40 -4.72
C LYS A 69 0.18 18.56 -3.66
N SER A 70 -0.37 18.57 -2.44
CA SER A 70 -0.05 17.56 -1.44
C SER A 70 -0.61 16.22 -1.90
N MET A 71 0.23 15.22 -2.02
CA MET A 71 -0.16 13.88 -2.44
C MET A 71 0.01 12.89 -1.31
N LYS A 72 -1.10 12.25 -0.96
CA LYS A 72 -1.09 11.16 0.02
C LYS A 72 -0.38 9.94 -0.56
N VAL A 73 0.40 9.25 0.27
CA VAL A 73 1.25 8.12 -0.11
C VAL A 73 0.94 6.88 0.73
N GLY A 74 1.51 5.72 0.33
CA GLY A 74 1.27 4.42 0.94
C GLY A 74 0.15 3.66 0.22
N ASN A 75 0.50 2.59 -0.52
CA ASN A 75 -0.46 1.83 -1.35
C ASN A 75 -1.33 0.90 -0.52
N GLU A 76 -0.79 0.32 0.53
CA GLU A 76 -1.47 -0.62 1.42
C GLU A 76 -1.00 -0.44 2.87
N GLY A 77 -1.76 -0.97 3.80
CA GLY A 77 -1.43 -0.96 5.22
C GLY A 77 -2.37 -1.82 6.05
N GLY A 78 -2.01 -2.00 7.30
CA GLY A 78 -2.79 -2.73 8.28
C GLY A 78 -2.99 -1.93 9.55
N GLY A 79 -4.10 -2.18 10.22
CA GLY A 79 -4.45 -1.48 11.45
C GLY A 79 -5.65 -2.09 12.16
N VAL A 80 -6.10 -1.39 13.18
CA VAL A 80 -7.29 -1.75 13.95
C VAL A 80 -8.41 -0.74 13.67
N VAL A 81 -9.61 -1.22 13.44
CA VAL A 81 -10.79 -0.37 13.31
C VAL A 81 -11.14 0.18 14.69
N VAL A 82 -11.10 1.51 14.85
CA VAL A 82 -11.32 2.19 16.14
C VAL A 82 -12.67 2.90 16.22
N ASP A 83 -13.27 3.21 15.07
CA ASP A 83 -14.61 3.79 14.96
C ASP A 83 -15.23 3.42 13.61
N ALA A 84 -16.54 3.57 13.46
CA ALA A 84 -17.24 3.22 12.22
C ALA A 84 -18.59 3.90 12.09
N GLY A 85 -18.98 4.18 10.84
CA GLY A 85 -20.36 4.44 10.50
C GLY A 85 -21.23 3.20 10.62
N GLU A 86 -22.51 3.33 10.36
CA GLU A 86 -23.52 2.28 10.63
C GLU A 86 -23.15 0.94 10.01
N ALA A 87 -22.73 0.92 8.74
CA ALA A 87 -22.38 -0.30 8.02
C ALA A 87 -21.11 -1.00 8.53
N GLY A 88 -20.23 -0.26 9.21
CA GLY A 88 -18.93 -0.74 9.67
C GLY A 88 -18.87 -1.15 11.15
N LYS A 89 -19.94 -0.97 11.92
CA LYS A 89 -19.95 -1.20 13.39
C LYS A 89 -19.46 -2.59 13.80
N GLY A 90 -19.75 -3.60 12.99
CA GLY A 90 -19.32 -4.98 13.24
C GLY A 90 -17.79 -5.20 13.07
N LEU A 91 -17.08 -4.22 12.53
CA LEU A 91 -15.63 -4.28 12.36
C LEU A 91 -14.85 -3.59 13.47
N ILE A 92 -15.51 -2.86 14.38
CA ILE A 92 -14.82 -2.17 15.50
C ILE A 92 -14.02 -3.19 16.33
N GLY A 93 -12.75 -2.89 16.56
CA GLY A 93 -11.80 -3.75 17.27
C GLY A 93 -11.17 -4.85 16.40
N LYS A 94 -11.60 -5.02 15.15
CA LYS A 94 -11.00 -6.00 14.22
C LYS A 94 -9.71 -5.46 13.61
N THR A 95 -8.74 -6.36 13.41
CA THR A 95 -7.56 -6.10 12.59
C THR A 95 -7.95 -6.26 11.12
N VAL A 96 -7.60 -5.27 10.30
CA VAL A 96 -7.86 -5.28 8.87
C VAL A 96 -6.62 -4.90 8.06
N GLY A 97 -6.46 -5.50 6.89
CA GLY A 97 -5.59 -5.02 5.84
C GLY A 97 -6.40 -4.17 4.86
N VAL A 98 -5.77 -3.13 4.29
CA VAL A 98 -6.41 -2.20 3.36
C VAL A 98 -5.47 -1.85 2.22
N ALA A 99 -5.99 -1.83 0.99
CA ALA A 99 -5.36 -1.22 -0.18
C ALA A 99 -6.16 0.01 -0.61
N GLY A 100 -5.53 0.95 -1.32
CA GLY A 100 -6.24 2.10 -1.88
C GLY A 100 -5.56 3.45 -1.62
N GLY A 101 -4.28 3.45 -1.32
CA GLY A 101 -3.45 4.64 -1.16
C GLY A 101 -3.63 5.35 0.18
N ALA A 102 -2.81 6.37 0.44
CA ALA A 102 -2.86 7.19 1.66
C ALA A 102 -2.66 6.40 2.99
N MET A 103 -1.95 5.27 2.95
CA MET A 103 -1.75 4.43 4.14
C MET A 103 -0.55 4.85 5.00
N TYR A 104 0.25 5.84 4.55
CA TYR A 104 1.27 6.47 5.40
C TYR A 104 0.62 7.60 6.21
N SER A 105 -0.32 7.21 7.06
CA SER A 105 -1.06 8.09 7.96
C SER A 105 -1.38 7.33 9.25
N GLU A 106 -1.52 8.04 10.37
CA GLU A 106 -1.87 7.41 11.66
C GLU A 106 -3.33 6.95 11.68
N TYR A 107 -4.22 7.74 11.08
CA TYR A 107 -5.65 7.44 11.01
C TYR A 107 -6.18 7.69 9.61
N ARG A 108 -7.12 6.85 9.20
CA ARG A 108 -7.76 6.98 7.90
C ARG A 108 -9.18 6.44 7.89
N CYS A 109 -10.12 7.17 7.30
CA CYS A 109 -11.42 6.62 6.92
C CYS A 109 -11.29 5.83 5.63
N VAL A 110 -11.79 4.59 5.62
CA VAL A 110 -11.82 3.70 4.48
C VAL A 110 -13.18 3.04 4.33
N PRO A 111 -13.65 2.77 3.09
CA PRO A 111 -14.89 2.03 2.88
C PRO A 111 -14.83 0.65 3.54
N VAL A 112 -15.95 0.20 4.10
CA VAL A 112 -16.08 -1.14 4.70
C VAL A 112 -15.66 -2.23 3.72
N ASP A 113 -16.08 -2.13 2.45
CA ASP A 113 -15.80 -3.10 1.39
C ASP A 113 -14.30 -3.15 0.98
N SER A 114 -13.53 -2.16 1.40
CA SER A 114 -12.07 -2.12 1.18
C SER A 114 -11.28 -2.80 2.29
N CYS A 115 -11.95 -3.26 3.34
CA CYS A 115 -11.34 -3.88 4.50
C CYS A 115 -11.26 -5.40 4.34
N LEU A 116 -10.05 -5.94 4.27
CA LEU A 116 -9.81 -7.36 4.41
C LEU A 116 -9.71 -7.70 5.90
N VAL A 117 -10.75 -8.28 6.45
CA VAL A 117 -10.77 -8.68 7.87
C VAL A 117 -9.83 -9.86 8.09
N MET A 118 -8.90 -9.70 9.02
CA MET A 118 -7.94 -10.74 9.35
C MET A 118 -8.53 -11.77 10.30
N ASN A 119 -7.92 -12.97 10.29
CA ASN A 119 -8.21 -13.99 11.29
C ASN A 119 -7.82 -13.51 12.68
N ASP A 120 -8.52 -14.02 13.70
CA ASP A 120 -8.22 -13.69 15.09
C ASP A 120 -6.76 -14.03 15.43
N GLY A 121 -6.09 -13.11 16.11
CA GLY A 121 -4.68 -13.21 16.47
C GLY A 121 -3.69 -12.66 15.41
N THR A 122 -4.15 -12.30 14.22
CA THR A 122 -3.29 -11.64 13.22
C THR A 122 -3.00 -10.21 13.67
N SER A 123 -1.74 -9.86 13.73
CA SER A 123 -1.32 -8.50 14.09
C SER A 123 -1.52 -7.51 12.92
N PRO A 124 -1.69 -6.20 13.19
CA PRO A 124 -1.72 -5.17 12.15
C PRO A 124 -0.49 -5.17 11.25
N LYS A 125 0.67 -5.53 11.79
CA LYS A 125 1.92 -5.65 11.02
C LYS A 125 1.85 -6.78 9.99
N GLU A 126 1.26 -7.92 10.33
CA GLU A 126 1.04 -9.03 9.40
C GLU A 126 -0.02 -8.67 8.36
N ALA A 127 -1.08 -7.96 8.78
CA ALA A 127 -2.14 -7.47 7.90
C ALA A 127 -1.64 -6.45 6.86
N ALA A 128 -0.59 -5.69 7.17
CA ALA A 128 -0.14 -4.56 6.37
C ALA A 128 0.26 -4.92 4.93
N SER A 129 0.75 -6.14 4.68
CA SER A 129 1.20 -6.59 3.34
C SER A 129 0.24 -7.59 2.70
N SER A 130 -1.06 -7.48 2.97
CA SER A 130 -2.05 -8.48 2.54
C SER A 130 -2.62 -8.25 1.13
N PHE A 131 -2.27 -7.14 0.47
CA PHE A 131 -2.85 -6.80 -0.82
C PHE A 131 -1.85 -6.79 -1.98
N VAL A 132 -0.88 -5.87 -2.01
CA VAL A 132 -0.09 -5.60 -3.23
C VAL A 132 0.62 -6.85 -3.72
N ASN A 133 1.44 -7.48 -2.91
CA ASN A 133 2.18 -8.67 -3.32
C ASN A 133 1.30 -9.92 -3.47
N PRO A 134 0.39 -10.25 -2.53
CA PRO A 134 -0.47 -11.43 -2.67
C PRO A 134 -1.39 -11.37 -3.89
N LEU A 135 -2.05 -10.23 -4.14
CA LEU A 135 -2.93 -10.09 -5.31
C LEU A 135 -2.14 -10.13 -6.62
N THR A 136 -0.93 -9.56 -6.64
CA THR A 136 -0.07 -9.64 -7.83
C THR A 136 0.37 -11.08 -8.10
N ALA A 137 0.73 -11.83 -7.06
CA ALA A 137 1.11 -13.24 -7.22
C ALA A 137 -0.07 -14.10 -7.72
N LEU A 138 -1.27 -13.90 -7.15
CA LEU A 138 -2.50 -14.55 -7.64
C LEU A 138 -2.82 -14.12 -9.08
N GLY A 139 -2.68 -12.83 -9.38
CA GLY A 139 -2.92 -12.29 -10.72
C GLY A 139 -2.01 -12.95 -11.78
N PHE A 140 -0.76 -13.25 -11.46
CA PHE A 140 0.12 -13.97 -12.36
C PHE A 140 -0.38 -15.39 -12.67
N THR A 141 -0.79 -16.14 -11.64
CA THR A 141 -1.32 -17.50 -11.85
C THR A 141 -2.64 -17.50 -12.61
N GLU A 142 -3.52 -16.56 -12.31
CA GLU A 142 -4.81 -16.45 -13.02
C GLU A 142 -4.62 -15.99 -14.47
N THR A 143 -3.75 -15.01 -14.73
CA THR A 143 -3.44 -14.58 -16.11
C THR A 143 -2.84 -15.73 -16.90
N MET A 144 -1.91 -16.49 -16.32
CA MET A 144 -1.34 -17.68 -16.95
C MET A 144 -2.43 -18.65 -17.40
N LYS A 145 -3.38 -18.96 -16.51
CA LYS A 145 -4.52 -19.86 -16.81
C LYS A 145 -5.42 -19.28 -17.90
N MET A 146 -5.78 -18.00 -17.81
CA MET A 146 -6.65 -17.33 -18.78
C MET A 146 -6.05 -17.29 -20.20
N GLU A 147 -4.71 -17.15 -20.28
CA GLU A 147 -3.99 -17.12 -21.56
C GLU A 147 -3.56 -18.53 -22.03
N ASN A 148 -3.95 -19.59 -21.32
CA ASN A 148 -3.62 -20.99 -21.62
C ASN A 148 -2.11 -21.28 -21.63
N HIS A 149 -1.32 -20.58 -20.83
CA HIS A 149 0.07 -20.92 -20.59
C HIS A 149 0.18 -22.06 -19.58
N THR A 150 1.22 -22.88 -19.72
CA THR A 150 1.43 -24.07 -18.88
C THR A 150 2.55 -23.92 -17.87
N ALA A 151 3.30 -22.81 -17.93
CA ALA A 151 4.40 -22.49 -17.03
C ALA A 151 4.63 -20.99 -16.96
N MET A 152 5.36 -20.54 -15.95
CA MET A 152 5.76 -19.14 -15.79
C MET A 152 7.27 -19.03 -15.58
N ILE A 153 7.82 -17.85 -15.89
CA ILE A 153 9.18 -17.46 -15.53
C ILE A 153 9.10 -16.18 -14.71
N HIS A 154 9.75 -16.16 -13.55
CA HIS A 154 9.80 -14.99 -12.68
C HIS A 154 11.25 -14.59 -12.41
N THR A 155 11.65 -13.38 -12.83
CA THR A 155 13.04 -12.90 -12.78
C THR A 155 13.47 -12.38 -11.39
N ALA A 156 12.54 -12.18 -10.47
CA ALA A 156 12.78 -11.66 -9.12
C ALA A 156 12.31 -12.64 -8.02
N ALA A 157 12.68 -13.92 -8.15
CA ALA A 157 12.20 -15.01 -7.29
C ALA A 157 12.50 -14.81 -5.79
N ALA A 158 13.57 -14.10 -5.44
CA ALA A 158 13.94 -13.81 -4.05
C ALA A 158 13.16 -12.64 -3.43
N SER A 159 12.38 -11.87 -4.22
CA SER A 159 11.52 -10.81 -3.69
C SER A 159 10.36 -11.38 -2.85
N ASN A 160 9.73 -10.55 -2.01
CA ASN A 160 8.55 -10.98 -1.26
C ASN A 160 7.45 -11.53 -2.17
N LEU A 161 7.16 -10.85 -3.28
CA LEU A 161 6.23 -11.33 -4.30
C LEU A 161 6.68 -12.66 -4.89
N GLY A 162 7.97 -12.81 -5.27
CA GLY A 162 8.52 -14.03 -5.82
C GLY A 162 8.39 -15.22 -4.86
N GLN A 163 8.68 -15.02 -3.59
CA GLN A 163 8.51 -16.05 -2.56
C GLN A 163 7.04 -16.48 -2.37
N MET A 164 6.08 -15.53 -2.45
CA MET A 164 4.65 -15.84 -2.42
C MET A 164 4.24 -16.61 -3.67
N LEU A 165 4.68 -16.18 -4.85
CA LEU A 165 4.41 -16.86 -6.11
C LEU A 165 4.94 -18.29 -6.12
N VAL A 166 6.17 -18.53 -5.65
CA VAL A 166 6.74 -19.87 -5.49
C VAL A 166 5.86 -20.77 -4.62
N LYS A 167 5.33 -20.23 -3.50
CA LYS A 167 4.44 -21.00 -2.61
C LYS A 167 3.12 -21.36 -3.29
N ILE A 168 2.51 -20.42 -4.01
CA ILE A 168 1.26 -20.65 -4.75
C ILE A 168 1.49 -21.67 -5.86
N CYS A 169 2.51 -21.48 -6.69
CA CYS A 169 2.83 -22.39 -7.79
C CYS A 169 3.12 -23.81 -7.30
N LYS A 170 3.82 -23.94 -6.16
CA LYS A 170 4.05 -25.25 -5.55
C LYS A 170 2.79 -25.90 -5.01
N ALA A 171 1.85 -25.13 -4.48
CA ALA A 171 0.56 -25.66 -3.98
C ALA A 171 -0.37 -26.08 -5.11
N ASP A 172 -0.33 -25.36 -6.24
CA ASP A 172 -1.20 -25.58 -7.40
C ASP A 172 -0.55 -26.43 -8.52
N ASP A 173 0.62 -27.00 -8.28
CA ASP A 173 1.39 -27.82 -9.25
C ASP A 173 1.72 -27.06 -10.56
N ILE A 174 1.96 -25.74 -10.46
CA ILE A 174 2.32 -24.88 -11.59
C ILE A 174 3.83 -24.83 -11.75
N PRO A 175 4.39 -25.18 -12.93
CA PRO A 175 5.82 -24.99 -13.22
C PRO A 175 6.23 -23.51 -13.19
N LEU A 176 7.23 -23.20 -12.38
CA LEU A 176 7.78 -21.85 -12.20
C LEU A 176 9.31 -21.90 -12.26
#